data_9d77fd2de6c709119490e46aaf53a120
#
_entry.id   9d77fd2de6c709119490e46aaf53a120
#
_cell.length_a   1.000
_cell.length_b   1.000
_cell.length_c   1.000
_cell.angle_alpha   90.00
_cell.angle_beta   90.00
_cell.angle_gamma   90.00
#
_symmetry.space_group_name_H-M   'P 1'
#
loop_
_entity.id
_entity.type
_entity.pdbx_description
1 polymer ?
#
loop_
_entity_poly.entity_id
_entity_poly.type
_entity_poly.pdbx_seq_one_letter_code
_entity_poly.pdbx_strand_id
1 'polypeptide(L)'
;YLLSEESRVEQLKKSIPKLVKELGESKVTAGSEVKYYQGTEGLKQMIWNVVNQKDEFLGLGYQDWNATVGKNYADKLRQKMLDNKLRSREILNEVDDSFAFTDLGKGYSQVYEHRAIDPKILLINHDTYIYGDVFAYYYHYQGEYFGVEIHNKEIARTERQMFEVLWKIAK
;
A
#
# COMPACT_ATOMS: atom_id res chain seq x y z
N TYR A 1 30.03 33.02 19.62
CA TYR A 1 28.83 32.52 18.93
C TYR A 1 29.17 31.50 17.85
N LEU A 2 30.15 31.74 16.97
CA LEU A 2 30.56 30.81 15.91
C LEU A 2 31.17 29.50 16.47
N LEU A 3 32.01 29.57 17.52
CA LEU A 3 32.59 28.40 18.18
C LEU A 3 31.57 27.45 18.81
N SER A 4 30.38 27.93 19.19
CA SER A 4 29.31 27.09 19.75
C SER A 4 28.53 26.34 18.66
N GLU A 5 28.40 26.88 17.47
CA GLU A 5 27.73 26.23 16.35
C GLU A 5 28.61 25.15 15.69
N GLU A 6 29.90 25.42 15.53
CA GLU A 6 30.84 24.42 15.05
C GLU A 6 30.95 23.21 16.00
N SER A 7 30.99 23.45 17.31
CA SER A 7 30.98 22.37 18.32
C SER A 7 29.66 21.55 18.26
N ARG A 8 28.54 22.23 18.02
CA ARG A 8 27.20 21.57 17.89
C ARG A 8 27.12 20.73 16.62
N VAL A 9 27.62 21.22 15.51
CA VAL A 9 27.70 20.50 14.23
C VAL A 9 28.62 19.27 14.36
N GLU A 10 29.74 19.39 15.07
CA GLU A 10 30.65 18.28 15.27
C GLU A 10 30.08 17.20 16.21
N GLN A 11 29.34 17.60 17.25
CA GLN A 11 28.56 16.66 18.06
C GLN A 11 27.45 15.95 17.28
N LEU A 12 26.74 16.66 16.42
CA LEU A 12 25.74 16.06 15.53
C LEU A 12 26.39 15.07 14.56
N LYS A 13 27.51 15.42 13.92
CA LYS A 13 28.26 14.51 13.04
C LYS A 13 28.73 13.23 13.74
N LYS A 14 29.03 13.29 15.02
CA LYS A 14 29.42 12.11 15.82
C LYS A 14 28.24 11.28 16.30
N SER A 15 27.08 11.91 16.53
CA SER A 15 25.86 11.21 17.00
C SER A 15 25.05 10.58 15.87
N ILE A 16 25.09 11.15 14.65
CA ILE A 16 24.36 10.62 13.49
C ILE A 16 24.74 9.16 13.17
N PRO A 17 26.02 8.75 13.08
CA PRO A 17 26.35 7.36 12.81
C PRO A 17 25.85 6.40 13.89
N LYS A 18 25.83 6.83 15.14
CA LYS A 18 25.32 6.04 16.26
C LYS A 18 23.80 5.90 16.19
N LEU A 19 23.07 6.98 15.90
CA LEU A 19 21.64 6.98 15.68
C LEU A 19 21.24 6.15 14.46
N VAL A 20 21.97 6.27 13.35
CA VAL A 20 21.76 5.46 12.16
C VAL A 20 21.99 3.97 12.45
N LYS A 21 22.99 3.65 13.26
CA LYS A 21 23.27 2.28 13.69
C LYS A 21 22.17 1.77 14.64
N GLU A 22 21.73 2.55 15.61
CA GLU A 22 20.65 2.21 16.54
C GLU A 22 19.29 2.09 15.83
N LEU A 23 19.01 2.93 14.82
CA LEU A 23 17.81 2.86 13.99
C LEU A 23 17.89 1.73 12.93
N GLY A 24 19.10 1.46 12.41
CA GLY A 24 19.36 0.35 11.48
C GLY A 24 19.45 -1.02 12.16
N GLU A 25 19.78 -1.03 13.45
CA GLU A 25 19.73 -2.20 14.35
C GLU A 25 18.37 -2.35 15.04
N SER A 26 17.28 -1.71 14.54
CA SER A 26 15.94 -2.18 14.90
C SER A 26 15.95 -3.67 14.57
N LYS A 27 16.07 -4.52 15.60
CA LYS A 27 16.21 -5.97 15.50
C LYS A 27 15.13 -6.44 14.54
N VAL A 28 15.53 -6.77 13.32
CA VAL A 28 14.72 -7.60 12.43
C VAL A 28 14.48 -8.85 13.24
N THR A 29 13.37 -8.89 13.94
CA THR A 29 12.92 -10.13 14.57
C THR A 29 12.85 -11.12 13.43
N ALA A 30 13.56 -12.22 13.54
CA ALA A 30 13.78 -13.16 12.47
C ALA A 30 12.49 -13.38 11.67
N GLY A 31 12.45 -12.88 10.40
CA GLY A 31 11.33 -13.04 9.50
C GLY A 31 10.31 -11.89 9.43
N SER A 32 10.57 -10.69 10.00
CA SER A 32 9.67 -9.54 9.89
C SER A 32 10.42 -8.27 9.53
N GLU A 33 9.93 -7.54 8.53
CA GLU A 33 10.44 -6.23 8.11
C GLU A 33 9.26 -5.25 7.99
N VAL A 34 9.46 -4.00 8.41
CA VAL A 34 8.47 -2.92 8.23
C VAL A 34 9.09 -1.82 7.38
N LYS A 35 8.41 -1.46 6.30
CA LYS A 35 8.80 -0.36 5.42
C LYS A 35 7.80 0.77 5.52
N TYR A 36 8.30 2.00 5.56
CA TYR A 36 7.50 3.21 5.61
C TYR A 36 7.60 3.96 4.28
N TYR A 37 6.48 4.49 3.83
CA TYR A 37 6.35 5.27 2.62
C TYR A 37 5.69 6.61 2.95
N GLN A 38 6.20 7.70 2.39
CA GLN A 38 5.67 9.04 2.63
C GLN A 38 5.53 9.81 1.32
N GLY A 39 4.46 10.58 1.24
CA GLY A 39 4.14 11.40 0.08
C GLY A 39 3.74 10.60 -1.15
N THR A 40 3.45 11.30 -2.25
CA THR A 40 2.97 10.67 -3.50
C THR A 40 3.99 9.72 -4.11
N GLU A 41 5.29 10.04 -4.06
CA GLU A 41 6.32 9.16 -4.64
C GLU A 41 6.50 7.88 -3.81
N GLY A 42 6.43 7.98 -2.48
CA GLY A 42 6.41 6.80 -1.62
C GLY A 42 5.18 5.91 -1.89
N LEU A 43 4.02 6.52 -2.06
CA LEU A 43 2.80 5.78 -2.42
C LEU A 43 2.92 5.09 -3.79
N LYS A 44 3.46 5.77 -4.81
CA LYS A 44 3.74 5.16 -6.11
C LYS A 44 4.63 3.94 -6.01
N GLN A 45 5.68 4.02 -5.20
CA GLN A 45 6.59 2.89 -4.97
C GLN A 45 5.87 1.73 -4.29
N MET A 46 5.05 1.99 -3.28
CA MET A 46 4.30 0.97 -2.57
C MET A 46 3.30 0.26 -3.49
N ILE A 47 2.50 1.01 -4.27
CA ILE A 47 1.56 0.41 -5.22
C ILE A 47 2.31 -0.35 -6.33
N TRP A 48 3.48 0.14 -6.76
CA TRP A 48 4.33 -0.60 -7.70
C TRP A 48 4.75 -1.97 -7.14
N ASN A 49 5.08 -2.06 -5.85
CA ASN A 49 5.42 -3.33 -5.22
C ASN A 49 4.23 -4.32 -5.25
N VAL A 50 3.00 -3.81 -5.05
CA VAL A 50 1.76 -4.60 -5.16
C VAL A 50 1.59 -5.16 -6.57
N VAL A 51 1.63 -4.30 -7.61
CA VAL A 51 1.37 -4.75 -9.00
C VAL A 51 2.50 -5.54 -9.63
N ASN A 52 3.68 -5.53 -9.02
CA ASN A 52 4.83 -6.32 -9.49
C ASN A 52 4.82 -7.77 -8.98
N GLN A 53 3.72 -8.21 -8.38
CA GLN A 53 3.51 -9.60 -7.95
C GLN A 53 3.07 -10.49 -9.12
N LYS A 54 3.02 -11.81 -8.89
CA LYS A 54 2.66 -12.79 -9.93
C LYS A 54 1.32 -13.47 -9.72
N ASP A 55 0.83 -13.50 -8.49
CA ASP A 55 -0.35 -14.32 -8.15
C ASP A 55 -1.62 -13.47 -8.04
N GLU A 56 -1.90 -12.99 -6.86
CA GLU A 56 -3.09 -12.22 -6.53
C GLU A 56 -2.76 -11.21 -5.43
N PHE A 57 -3.40 -10.05 -5.46
CA PHE A 57 -3.52 -9.24 -4.27
C PHE A 57 -4.99 -9.07 -3.86
N LEU A 58 -5.21 -8.88 -2.57
CA LEU A 58 -6.50 -8.63 -1.94
C LEU A 58 -6.47 -7.24 -1.33
N GLY A 59 -7.57 -6.52 -1.34
CA GLY A 59 -7.58 -5.16 -0.82
C GLY A 59 -8.93 -4.69 -0.27
N LEU A 60 -8.85 -3.74 0.64
CA LEU A 60 -9.96 -2.84 0.94
C LEU A 60 -9.65 -1.53 0.24
N GLY A 61 -10.51 -1.11 -0.69
CA GLY A 61 -10.30 0.08 -1.50
C GLY A 61 -11.06 1.28 -0.94
N TYR A 62 -10.36 2.38 -0.75
CA TYR A 62 -10.91 3.65 -0.30
C TYR A 62 -10.88 4.72 -1.39
N GLN A 63 -9.77 4.84 -2.08
CA GLN A 63 -9.59 5.84 -3.13
C GLN A 63 -9.12 5.22 -4.44
N ASP A 64 -9.66 5.73 -5.55
CA ASP A 64 -9.20 5.35 -6.87
C ASP A 64 -7.74 5.80 -7.12
N TRP A 65 -6.97 4.96 -7.79
CA TRP A 65 -5.58 5.26 -8.12
C TRP A 65 -5.42 6.52 -9.00
N ASN A 66 -6.41 6.86 -9.84
CA ASN A 66 -6.33 8.10 -10.64
C ASN A 66 -6.29 9.33 -9.74
N ALA A 67 -7.05 9.31 -8.64
CA ALA A 67 -7.08 10.39 -7.67
C ALA A 67 -5.79 10.46 -6.83
N THR A 68 -5.18 9.31 -6.54
CA THR A 68 -4.03 9.21 -5.62
C THR A 68 -2.68 9.41 -6.31
N VAL A 69 -2.46 8.78 -7.48
CA VAL A 69 -1.17 8.81 -8.18
C VAL A 69 -1.24 9.42 -9.58
N GLY A 70 -2.43 9.87 -9.98
CA GLY A 70 -2.73 10.43 -11.29
C GLY A 70 -2.98 9.38 -12.37
N LYS A 71 -3.92 9.69 -13.28
CA LYS A 71 -4.43 8.74 -14.30
C LYS A 71 -3.32 8.07 -15.11
N ASN A 72 -2.35 8.84 -15.60
CA ASN A 72 -1.28 8.29 -16.44
C ASN A 72 -0.42 7.24 -15.72
N TYR A 73 -0.17 7.43 -14.43
CA TYR A 73 0.57 6.44 -13.64
C TYR A 73 -0.32 5.26 -13.24
N ALA A 74 -1.56 5.53 -12.86
CA ALA A 74 -2.55 4.50 -12.54
C ALA A 74 -2.76 3.54 -13.71
N ASP A 75 -2.87 4.05 -14.95
CA ASP A 75 -3.02 3.19 -16.14
C ASP A 75 -1.76 2.35 -16.42
N LYS A 76 -0.54 2.86 -16.13
CA LYS A 76 0.67 2.04 -16.18
C LYS A 76 0.66 0.90 -15.16
N LEU A 77 0.14 1.15 -13.95
CA LEU A 77 -0.02 0.11 -12.92
C LEU A 77 -1.01 -0.97 -13.37
N ARG A 78 -2.17 -0.57 -13.91
CA ARG A 78 -3.19 -1.48 -14.43
C ARG A 78 -2.68 -2.28 -15.63
N GLN A 79 -1.94 -1.63 -16.55
CA GLN A 79 -1.29 -2.34 -17.65
C GLN A 79 -0.29 -3.39 -17.12
N LYS A 80 0.48 -3.04 -16.08
CA LYS A 80 1.39 -4.00 -15.43
C LYS A 80 0.67 -5.20 -14.84
N MET A 81 -0.53 -5.01 -14.27
CA MET A 81 -1.38 -6.11 -13.80
C MET A 81 -1.78 -7.03 -14.95
N LEU A 82 -2.19 -6.47 -16.09
CA LEU A 82 -2.53 -7.24 -17.28
C LEU A 82 -1.33 -8.04 -17.82
N ASP A 83 -0.17 -7.40 -17.93
CA ASP A 83 1.08 -8.02 -18.42
C ASP A 83 1.51 -9.19 -17.51
N ASN A 84 1.36 -9.02 -16.21
CA ASN A 84 1.68 -10.03 -15.20
C ASN A 84 0.56 -11.07 -15.00
N LYS A 85 -0.62 -10.87 -15.58
CA LYS A 85 -1.86 -11.62 -15.30
C LYS A 85 -2.19 -11.63 -13.81
N LEU A 86 -1.83 -10.54 -13.12
CA LEU A 86 -2.05 -10.38 -11.70
C LEU A 86 -3.53 -10.13 -11.44
N ARG A 87 -4.16 -11.00 -10.70
CA ARG A 87 -5.55 -10.84 -10.28
C ARG A 87 -5.64 -9.97 -9.03
N SER A 88 -6.76 -9.26 -8.89
CA SER A 88 -7.08 -8.55 -7.67
C SER A 88 -8.54 -8.77 -7.28
N ARG A 89 -8.77 -8.86 -5.99
CA ARG A 89 -10.10 -8.82 -5.37
C ARG A 89 -10.14 -7.69 -4.36
N GLU A 90 -11.08 -6.79 -4.52
CA GLU A 90 -11.20 -5.63 -3.64
C GLU A 90 -12.61 -5.50 -3.06
N ILE A 91 -12.70 -5.09 -1.80
CA ILE A 91 -13.93 -4.74 -1.14
C ILE A 91 -13.97 -3.22 -1.00
N LEU A 92 -15.07 -2.62 -1.41
CA LEU A 92 -15.29 -1.17 -1.47
C LEU A 92 -16.58 -0.82 -0.70
N ASN A 93 -16.72 0.42 -0.23
CA ASN A 93 -18.02 0.88 0.25
C ASN A 93 -18.94 1.31 -0.90
N GLU A 94 -18.39 1.83 -1.99
CA GLU A 94 -19.10 2.18 -3.21
C GLU A 94 -18.43 1.52 -4.40
N VAL A 95 -19.23 0.99 -5.31
CA VAL A 95 -18.76 0.29 -6.51
C VAL A 95 -19.16 1.08 -7.74
N ASP A 96 -18.19 1.37 -8.60
CA ASP A 96 -18.40 1.88 -9.96
C ASP A 96 -18.04 0.79 -10.97
N ASP A 97 -19.02 0.14 -11.54
CA ASP A 97 -18.85 -0.92 -12.54
C ASP A 97 -18.53 -0.39 -13.95
N SER A 98 -18.49 0.93 -14.13
CA SER A 98 -18.34 1.52 -15.46
C SER A 98 -16.98 1.25 -16.11
N PHE A 99 -15.94 0.94 -15.30
CA PHE A 99 -14.54 0.92 -15.74
C PHE A 99 -14.11 2.18 -16.49
N ALA A 100 -14.90 3.26 -16.37
CA ALA A 100 -14.63 4.56 -17.01
C ALA A 100 -13.38 5.23 -16.45
N PHE A 101 -12.88 4.75 -15.32
CA PHE A 101 -11.66 5.24 -14.69
C PHE A 101 -10.37 4.79 -15.41
N THR A 102 -10.46 3.85 -16.37
CA THR A 102 -9.28 3.37 -17.11
C THR A 102 -9.54 3.25 -18.61
N ASP A 103 -8.52 3.54 -19.43
CA ASP A 103 -8.55 3.32 -20.88
C ASP A 103 -8.40 1.83 -21.27
N LEU A 104 -8.06 0.97 -20.32
CA LEU A 104 -7.88 -0.48 -20.53
C LEU A 104 -9.21 -1.24 -20.58
N GLY A 105 -10.28 -0.63 -20.09
CA GLY A 105 -11.66 -1.10 -20.24
C GLY A 105 -11.87 -2.58 -19.86
N LYS A 106 -12.46 -3.35 -20.79
CA LYS A 106 -12.78 -4.77 -20.59
C LYS A 106 -11.54 -5.65 -20.32
N GLY A 107 -10.35 -5.26 -20.76
CA GLY A 107 -9.12 -5.98 -20.44
C GLY A 107 -8.84 -5.98 -18.96
N TYR A 108 -9.01 -4.84 -18.31
CA TYR A 108 -8.81 -4.72 -16.87
C TYR A 108 -9.84 -5.52 -16.05
N SER A 109 -11.09 -5.58 -16.47
CA SER A 109 -12.13 -6.37 -15.81
C SER A 109 -11.85 -7.89 -15.76
N GLN A 110 -10.91 -8.39 -16.56
CA GLN A 110 -10.53 -9.80 -16.52
C GLN A 110 -9.60 -10.14 -15.35
N VAL A 111 -8.94 -9.15 -14.78
CA VAL A 111 -7.99 -9.30 -13.67
C VAL A 111 -8.46 -8.63 -12.38
N TYR A 112 -9.52 -7.82 -12.44
CA TYR A 112 -10.05 -7.06 -11.32
C TYR A 112 -11.48 -7.50 -10.98
N GLU A 113 -11.68 -7.99 -9.76
CA GLU A 113 -12.98 -8.32 -9.19
C GLU A 113 -13.21 -7.48 -7.92
N HIS A 114 -14.40 -6.94 -7.76
CA HIS A 114 -14.73 -6.16 -6.59
C HIS A 114 -16.12 -6.47 -6.06
N ARG A 115 -16.35 -6.19 -4.78
CA ARG A 115 -17.62 -6.31 -4.08
C ARG A 115 -17.87 -5.10 -3.19
N ALA A 116 -19.16 -4.77 -3.00
CA ALA A 116 -19.57 -3.73 -2.07
C ALA A 116 -19.80 -4.28 -0.66
N ILE A 117 -19.41 -3.52 0.35
CA ILE A 117 -19.79 -3.75 1.75
C ILE A 117 -20.49 -2.50 2.30
N ASP A 118 -21.63 -2.71 3.00
CA ASP A 118 -22.35 -1.61 3.64
C ASP A 118 -21.41 -0.90 4.65
N PRO A 119 -21.23 0.43 4.55
CA PRO A 119 -20.39 1.17 5.49
C PRO A 119 -20.86 1.11 6.96
N LYS A 120 -22.11 0.69 7.20
CA LYS A 120 -22.61 0.38 8.55
C LYS A 120 -22.04 -0.92 9.12
N ILE A 121 -21.58 -1.84 8.25
CA ILE A 121 -20.91 -3.08 8.64
C ILE A 121 -19.41 -2.83 8.75
N LEU A 122 -18.82 -2.20 7.74
CA LEU A 122 -17.40 -1.83 7.72
C LEU A 122 -17.23 -0.51 6.96
N LEU A 123 -16.87 0.55 7.67
CA LEU A 123 -16.46 1.80 7.06
C LEU A 123 -15.00 1.71 6.65
N ILE A 124 -14.75 1.69 5.34
CA ILE A 124 -13.40 1.71 4.76
C ILE A 124 -12.98 3.18 4.62
N ASN A 125 -11.90 3.58 5.28
CA ASN A 125 -11.37 4.94 5.30
C ASN A 125 -9.88 5.02 4.94
N HIS A 126 -9.29 3.91 4.54
CA HIS A 126 -7.92 3.79 4.04
C HIS A 126 -7.82 2.57 3.13
N ASP A 127 -6.81 2.54 2.30
CA ASP A 127 -6.56 1.41 1.40
C ASP A 127 -5.68 0.38 2.07
N THR A 128 -5.99 -0.91 1.86
CA THR A 128 -5.14 -2.02 2.30
C THR A 128 -4.81 -2.93 1.14
N TYR A 129 -3.66 -3.59 1.21
CA TYR A 129 -3.24 -4.62 0.27
C TYR A 129 -2.65 -5.81 1.01
N ILE A 130 -3.01 -7.02 0.54
CA ILE A 130 -2.44 -8.27 1.02
C ILE A 130 -1.90 -9.00 -0.20
N TYR A 131 -0.59 -9.20 -0.28
CA TYR A 131 0.08 -9.87 -1.39
C TYR A 131 1.30 -10.66 -0.91
N GLY A 132 1.54 -11.85 -1.43
CA GLY A 132 2.61 -12.70 -0.94
C GLY A 132 2.59 -12.83 0.59
N ASP A 133 3.70 -12.55 1.24
CA ASP A 133 3.85 -12.53 2.70
C ASP A 133 3.79 -11.08 3.28
N VAL A 134 3.12 -10.16 2.57
CA VAL A 134 3.03 -8.73 2.92
C VAL A 134 1.59 -8.33 3.20
N PHE A 135 1.41 -7.60 4.30
CA PHE A 135 0.25 -6.76 4.56
C PHE A 135 0.67 -5.31 4.46
N ALA A 136 -0.05 -4.52 3.68
CA ALA A 136 0.24 -3.12 3.47
C ALA A 136 -1.03 -2.28 3.61
N TYR A 137 -0.87 -1.06 4.04
CA TYR A 137 -1.93 -0.05 4.00
C TYR A 137 -1.36 1.32 3.72
N TYR A 138 -2.18 2.21 3.14
CA TYR A 138 -1.88 3.63 3.05
C TYR A 138 -3.08 4.48 3.44
N TYR A 139 -2.78 5.65 3.94
CA TYR A 139 -3.75 6.60 4.43
C TYR A 139 -3.41 8.00 3.94
N HIS A 140 -4.42 8.78 3.60
CA HIS A 140 -4.28 10.17 3.21
C HIS A 140 -4.81 11.07 4.33
N TYR A 141 -3.97 11.97 4.82
CA TYR A 141 -4.32 12.92 5.86
C TYR A 141 -3.70 14.28 5.57
N GLN A 142 -4.51 15.35 5.60
CA GLN A 142 -4.09 16.74 5.40
C GLN A 142 -3.22 17.00 4.15
N GLY A 143 -3.49 16.31 3.05
CA GLY A 143 -2.74 16.44 1.80
C GLY A 143 -1.49 15.56 1.70
N GLU A 144 -1.16 14.80 2.74
CA GLU A 144 -0.01 13.91 2.79
C GLU A 144 -0.42 12.44 2.75
N TYR A 145 0.33 11.64 1.99
CA TYR A 145 0.19 10.19 2.01
C TYR A 145 1.20 9.56 2.97
N PHE A 146 0.71 8.60 3.73
CA PHE A 146 1.51 7.74 4.60
C PHE A 146 1.17 6.29 4.32
N GLY A 147 2.17 5.46 4.12
CA GLY A 147 2.00 4.04 3.86
C GLY A 147 2.97 3.17 4.66
N VAL A 148 2.55 1.94 4.92
CA VAL A 148 3.34 0.93 5.62
C VAL A 148 3.20 -0.41 4.91
N GLU A 149 4.32 -1.11 4.70
CA GLU A 149 4.37 -2.53 4.37
C GLU A 149 4.91 -3.31 5.57
N ILE A 150 4.22 -4.35 5.96
CA ILE A 150 4.63 -5.30 6.99
C ILE A 150 4.93 -6.62 6.28
N HIS A 151 6.21 -6.93 6.13
CA HIS A 151 6.69 -8.18 5.55
C HIS A 151 6.72 -9.24 6.64
N ASN A 152 5.64 -9.98 6.81
CA ASN A 152 5.50 -11.06 7.79
C ASN A 152 4.42 -12.04 7.33
N LYS A 153 4.82 -13.28 7.12
CA LYS A 153 3.94 -14.35 6.63
C LYS A 153 2.72 -14.60 7.51
N GLU A 154 2.89 -14.59 8.84
CA GLU A 154 1.80 -14.90 9.76
C GLU A 154 0.77 -13.76 9.83
N ILE A 155 1.25 -12.51 9.78
CA ILE A 155 0.38 -11.33 9.68
C ILE A 155 -0.38 -11.39 8.34
N ALA A 156 0.31 -11.51 7.22
CA ALA A 156 -0.33 -11.58 5.91
C ALA A 156 -1.35 -12.72 5.81
N ARG A 157 -1.06 -13.87 6.43
CA ARG A 157 -2.00 -15.00 6.50
C ARG A 157 -3.27 -14.66 7.29
N THR A 158 -3.12 -14.02 8.44
CA THR A 158 -4.27 -13.62 9.26
C THR A 158 -5.12 -12.59 8.54
N GLU A 159 -4.50 -11.56 7.95
CA GLU A 159 -5.21 -10.53 7.20
C GLU A 159 -5.95 -11.12 5.97
N ARG A 160 -5.35 -12.08 5.29
CA ARG A 160 -6.03 -12.82 4.21
C ARG A 160 -7.25 -13.58 4.69
N GLN A 161 -7.17 -14.22 5.85
CA GLN A 161 -8.33 -14.90 6.45
C GLN A 161 -9.45 -13.90 6.81
N MET A 162 -9.11 -12.74 7.36
CA MET A 162 -10.08 -11.68 7.64
C MET A 162 -10.73 -11.16 6.37
N PHE A 163 -9.93 -10.93 5.32
CA PHE A 163 -10.45 -10.56 4.01
C PHE A 163 -11.46 -11.59 3.48
N GLU A 164 -11.16 -12.89 3.54
CA GLU A 164 -12.06 -13.94 3.05
C GLU A 164 -13.40 -14.00 3.83
N VAL A 165 -13.39 -13.65 5.11
CA VAL A 165 -14.64 -13.51 5.90
C VAL A 165 -15.46 -12.32 5.38
N LEU A 166 -14.81 -11.16 5.18
CA LEU A 166 -15.46 -9.96 4.64
C LEU A 166 -15.96 -10.18 3.21
N TRP A 167 -15.18 -10.88 2.38
CA TRP A 167 -15.54 -11.20 0.99
C TRP A 167 -16.84 -12.00 0.87
N LYS A 168 -17.11 -12.88 1.83
CA LYS A 168 -18.36 -13.69 1.86
C LYS A 168 -19.60 -12.88 2.18
N ILE A 169 -19.48 -11.78 2.90
CA ILE A 169 -20.59 -10.91 3.28
C ILE A 169 -20.74 -9.69 2.36
N ALA A 170 -19.70 -9.30 1.65
CA ALA A 170 -19.75 -8.31 0.58
C ALA A 170 -20.53 -8.86 -0.63
N LYS A 171 -21.16 -7.93 -1.41
CA LYS A 171 -22.05 -8.26 -2.53
C LYS A 171 -21.54 -7.67 -3.83
#